data_011da8be3c7adefd1e976751ed010668
#
_entry.id   011da8be3c7adefd1e976751ed010668
#
_cell.length_a   1.000
_cell.length_b   1.000
_cell.length_c   1.000
_cell.angle_alpha   90.00
_cell.angle_beta   90.00
_cell.angle_gamma   90.00
#
_symmetry.space_group_name_H-M   'P 1'
#
loop_
_entity.id
_entity.type
_entity.pdbx_description
1 polymer ?
#
loop_
_entity_poly.entity_id
_entity_poly.type
_entity_poly.pdbx_seq_one_letter_code
_entity_poly.pdbx_strand_id
1 'polypeptide(L)'
;MAAGGHYRGVADWVAGLFRRDLPVPATVASRVLRAIIAATAVTAVIVEAVNLLSADEPGFSLLVRSAWALLRVIGFLVLARAVRYGRQAAKPFGLVLAVTTVFAVARLAEPRRGGFLPPAPVVAGFVVLALECAAMVWLLYRSAAVHEHLSIRPVRRHIPAWVLTGRMAVLSYAPLTAVPFLVALGTVFSIDRRLPFPTTVVLLSGWAALVALVTFVAPFSSFLVVVGKAWARWVVGFLGVVALLLQPGLCYALLGLDGLIRDGVPLAIIAVLGLWALHRSRGLSTWVRPNNGTPATPASASARP
;
A
#
# COMPACT_ATOMS: atom_id res chain seq x y z
N MET A 1 -21.48 22.25 -31.61
CA MET A 1 -22.05 20.98 -31.09
C MET A 1 -20.94 19.96 -30.94
N ALA A 2 -20.33 19.84 -29.72
CA ALA A 2 -19.29 18.86 -29.40
C ALA A 2 -19.23 18.58 -27.87
N ALA A 3 -20.38 18.29 -27.24
CA ALA A 3 -20.49 18.02 -25.80
C ALA A 3 -20.65 16.51 -25.44
N GLY A 4 -20.59 15.60 -26.43
CA GLY A 4 -20.89 14.17 -26.22
C GLY A 4 -19.71 13.25 -25.83
N GLY A 5 -18.47 13.76 -25.78
CA GLY A 5 -17.27 12.89 -25.64
C GLY A 5 -16.84 12.52 -24.22
N HIS A 6 -17.30 13.25 -23.20
CA HIS A 6 -16.73 13.10 -21.85
C HIS A 6 -17.40 12.03 -20.97
N TYR A 7 -18.66 11.71 -21.21
CA TYR A 7 -19.41 10.76 -20.35
C TYR A 7 -19.15 9.29 -20.65
N ARG A 8 -18.68 8.93 -21.85
CA ARG A 8 -18.33 7.54 -22.19
C ARG A 8 -17.12 7.01 -21.38
N GLY A 9 -16.23 7.88 -20.91
CA GLY A 9 -15.04 7.46 -20.18
C GLY A 9 -15.30 6.88 -18.78
N VAL A 10 -16.31 7.36 -18.05
CA VAL A 10 -16.63 6.88 -16.70
C VAL A 10 -17.40 5.56 -16.76
N ALA A 11 -18.38 5.45 -17.65
CA ALA A 11 -19.14 4.21 -17.85
C ALA A 11 -18.23 3.07 -18.34
N ASP A 12 -17.32 3.34 -19.27
CA ASP A 12 -16.32 2.36 -19.74
C ASP A 12 -15.31 1.98 -18.63
N TRP A 13 -15.00 2.89 -17.72
CA TRP A 13 -14.14 2.60 -16.57
C TRP A 13 -14.85 1.71 -15.56
N VAL A 14 -16.11 2.01 -15.21
CA VAL A 14 -16.96 1.18 -14.34
C VAL A 14 -17.18 -0.19 -14.96
N ALA A 15 -17.53 -0.26 -16.23
CA ALA A 15 -17.68 -1.53 -16.96
C ALA A 15 -16.34 -2.32 -17.00
N GLY A 16 -15.20 -1.63 -17.03
CA GLY A 16 -13.87 -2.24 -16.95
C GLY A 16 -13.55 -2.88 -15.60
N LEU A 17 -14.15 -2.40 -14.50
CA LEU A 17 -14.01 -3.00 -13.17
C LEU A 17 -14.71 -4.35 -13.08
N PHE A 18 -15.82 -4.53 -13.80
CA PHE A 18 -16.64 -5.74 -13.79
C PHE A 18 -16.35 -6.69 -14.95
N ARG A 19 -15.51 -6.29 -15.93
CA ARG A 19 -15.08 -7.23 -16.98
C ARG A 19 -14.32 -8.38 -16.33
N ARG A 20 -14.83 -9.59 -16.55
CA ARG A 20 -14.11 -10.84 -16.21
C ARG A 20 -12.90 -10.96 -17.13
N ASP A 21 -11.81 -10.42 -16.69
CA ASP A 21 -10.53 -10.59 -17.37
C ASP A 21 -10.16 -12.07 -17.38
N LEU A 22 -9.74 -12.61 -18.54
CA LEU A 22 -9.21 -13.96 -18.60
C LEU A 22 -7.83 -13.99 -17.91
N PRO A 23 -7.50 -15.05 -17.16
CA PRO A 23 -6.17 -15.18 -16.56
C PRO A 23 -5.11 -15.31 -17.66
N VAL A 24 -3.94 -14.73 -17.41
CA VAL A 24 -2.78 -14.87 -18.30
C VAL A 24 -2.21 -16.30 -18.14
N PRO A 25 -1.71 -16.93 -19.21
CA PRO A 25 -1.04 -18.22 -19.11
C PRO A 25 0.03 -18.24 -18.03
N ALA A 26 -0.03 -19.22 -17.13
CA ALA A 26 0.84 -19.27 -15.97
C ALA A 26 2.25 -19.72 -16.35
N THR A 27 3.24 -18.84 -16.21
CA THR A 27 4.67 -19.19 -16.29
C THR A 27 5.13 -19.84 -14.99
N VAL A 28 6.24 -20.59 -15.02
CA VAL A 28 6.84 -21.18 -13.81
C VAL A 28 7.12 -20.09 -12.76
N ALA A 29 7.70 -18.95 -13.18
CA ALA A 29 8.01 -17.84 -12.29
C ALA A 29 6.74 -17.24 -11.63
N SER A 30 5.64 -17.11 -12.37
CA SER A 30 4.38 -16.63 -11.82
C SER A 30 3.73 -17.63 -10.84
N ARG A 31 3.92 -18.93 -11.05
CA ARG A 31 3.47 -19.97 -10.10
C ARG A 31 4.27 -19.93 -8.81
N VAL A 32 5.60 -19.83 -8.89
CA VAL A 32 6.49 -19.72 -7.73
C VAL A 32 6.16 -18.45 -6.94
N LEU A 33 6.03 -17.31 -7.60
CA LEU A 33 5.66 -16.07 -6.93
C LEU A 33 4.31 -16.19 -6.20
N ARG A 34 3.30 -16.78 -6.83
CA ARG A 34 2.00 -17.00 -6.20
C ARG A 34 2.06 -17.99 -5.04
N ALA A 35 2.90 -19.00 -5.11
CA ALA A 35 3.13 -19.93 -4.01
C ALA A 35 3.76 -19.20 -2.80
N ILE A 36 4.77 -18.34 -3.03
CA ILE A 36 5.36 -17.53 -1.97
C ILE A 36 4.33 -16.58 -1.36
N ILE A 37 3.52 -15.89 -2.18
CA ILE A 37 2.46 -15.01 -1.67
C ILE A 37 1.45 -15.79 -0.81
N ALA A 38 1.08 -17.00 -1.24
CA ALA A 38 0.17 -17.85 -0.46
C ALA A 38 0.82 -18.32 0.84
N ALA A 39 2.09 -18.73 0.81
CA ALA A 39 2.86 -19.07 2.02
C ALA A 39 2.91 -17.90 2.98
N THR A 40 3.26 -16.68 2.51
CA THR A 40 3.27 -15.45 3.33
C THR A 40 1.91 -15.18 3.97
N ALA A 41 0.82 -15.39 3.24
CA ALA A 41 -0.54 -15.23 3.80
C ALA A 41 -0.80 -16.23 4.93
N VAL A 42 -0.42 -17.50 4.74
CA VAL A 42 -0.59 -18.56 5.76
C VAL A 42 0.30 -18.29 6.97
N THR A 43 1.58 -17.96 6.77
CA THR A 43 2.51 -17.61 7.86
C THR A 43 1.99 -16.42 8.66
N ALA A 44 1.44 -15.39 7.98
CA ALA A 44 0.85 -14.23 8.66
C ALA A 44 -0.36 -14.61 9.53
N VAL A 45 -1.22 -15.53 9.08
CA VAL A 45 -2.34 -16.05 9.88
C VAL A 45 -1.82 -16.82 11.08
N ILE A 46 -0.84 -17.69 10.90
CA ILE A 46 -0.27 -18.49 11.99
C ILE A 46 0.34 -17.60 13.07
N VAL A 47 1.16 -16.61 12.65
CA VAL A 47 1.80 -15.67 13.57
C VAL A 47 0.74 -14.88 14.36
N GLU A 48 -0.32 -14.42 13.70
CA GLU A 48 -1.39 -13.69 14.38
C GLU A 48 -2.21 -14.60 15.31
N ALA A 49 -2.47 -15.84 14.92
CA ALA A 49 -3.15 -16.81 15.78
C ALA A 49 -2.32 -17.11 17.05
N VAL A 50 -1.01 -17.31 16.91
CA VAL A 50 -0.11 -17.49 18.05
C VAL A 50 -0.12 -16.25 18.95
N ASN A 51 -0.11 -15.04 18.35
CA ASN A 51 -0.17 -13.79 19.11
C ASN A 51 -1.48 -13.67 19.90
N LEU A 52 -2.61 -14.00 19.28
CA LEU A 52 -3.93 -13.99 19.96
C LEU A 52 -4.02 -15.00 21.10
N LEU A 53 -3.53 -16.24 20.86
CA LEU A 53 -3.54 -17.30 21.88
C LEU A 53 -2.57 -17.05 23.04
N SER A 54 -1.53 -16.23 22.78
CA SER A 54 -0.52 -15.85 23.79
C SER A 54 -0.86 -14.55 24.53
N ALA A 55 -2.02 -13.95 24.25
CA ALA A 55 -2.45 -12.72 24.92
C ALA A 55 -3.20 -13.06 26.21
N ASP A 56 -2.69 -12.55 27.33
CA ASP A 56 -3.30 -12.78 28.67
C ASP A 56 -4.66 -12.07 28.79
N GLU A 57 -4.82 -10.89 28.15
CA GLU A 57 -6.09 -10.15 28.15
C GLU A 57 -6.38 -9.59 26.74
N PRO A 58 -7.53 -9.96 26.13
CA PRO A 58 -7.96 -9.40 24.86
C PRO A 58 -8.52 -7.98 25.04
N GLY A 59 -7.68 -6.97 24.79
CA GLY A 59 -8.11 -5.57 24.78
C GLY A 59 -8.56 -5.09 23.39
N PHE A 60 -9.26 -3.94 23.36
CA PHE A 60 -9.72 -3.31 22.11
C PHE A 60 -8.59 -3.09 21.09
N SER A 61 -7.41 -2.69 21.57
CA SER A 61 -6.23 -2.48 20.71
C SER A 61 -5.78 -3.77 20.01
N LEU A 62 -5.83 -4.91 20.70
CA LEU A 62 -5.51 -6.22 20.12
C LEU A 62 -6.52 -6.59 19.04
N LEU A 63 -7.80 -6.36 19.26
CA LEU A 63 -8.88 -6.63 18.31
C LEU A 63 -8.72 -5.82 17.01
N VAL A 64 -8.44 -4.51 17.12
CA VAL A 64 -8.16 -3.64 15.97
C VAL A 64 -6.94 -4.14 15.18
N ARG A 65 -5.89 -4.56 15.88
CA ARG A 65 -4.65 -5.04 15.26
C ARG A 65 -4.84 -6.38 14.56
N SER A 66 -5.59 -7.29 15.14
CA SER A 66 -5.92 -8.59 14.52
C SER A 66 -6.83 -8.42 13.31
N ALA A 67 -7.81 -7.51 13.38
CA ALA A 67 -8.61 -7.16 12.22
C ALA A 67 -7.74 -6.59 11.09
N TRP A 68 -6.76 -5.76 11.42
CA TRP A 68 -5.78 -5.25 10.45
C TRP A 68 -4.89 -6.36 9.87
N ALA A 69 -4.47 -7.33 10.67
CA ALA A 69 -3.72 -8.49 10.20
C ALA A 69 -4.53 -9.31 9.20
N LEU A 70 -5.82 -9.55 9.47
CA LEU A 70 -6.73 -10.22 8.52
C LEU A 70 -6.89 -9.45 7.21
N LEU A 71 -7.02 -8.12 7.28
CA LEU A 71 -7.07 -7.29 6.08
C LEU A 71 -5.79 -7.40 5.24
N ARG A 72 -4.61 -7.53 5.86
CA ARG A 72 -3.35 -7.79 5.14
C ARG A 72 -3.35 -9.15 4.48
N VAL A 73 -3.87 -10.19 5.14
CA VAL A 73 -4.04 -11.52 4.52
C VAL A 73 -4.92 -11.44 3.28
N ILE A 74 -6.04 -10.74 3.35
CA ILE A 74 -6.88 -10.44 2.17
C ILE A 74 -6.08 -9.69 1.12
N GLY A 75 -5.23 -8.75 1.52
CA GLY A 75 -4.30 -8.04 0.64
C GLY A 75 -3.38 -9.00 -0.13
N PHE A 76 -2.79 -10.00 0.52
CA PHE A 76 -2.00 -11.03 -0.14
C PHE A 76 -2.80 -11.86 -1.14
N LEU A 77 -4.05 -12.21 -0.84
CA LEU A 77 -4.94 -12.90 -1.78
C LEU A 77 -5.25 -12.04 -3.00
N VAL A 78 -5.51 -10.74 -2.79
CA VAL A 78 -5.69 -9.76 -3.88
C VAL A 78 -4.41 -9.62 -4.71
N LEU A 79 -3.24 -9.62 -4.07
CA LEU A 79 -1.94 -9.60 -4.76
C LEU A 79 -1.74 -10.86 -5.62
N ALA A 80 -2.01 -12.04 -5.07
CA ALA A 80 -1.93 -13.31 -5.81
C ALA A 80 -2.86 -13.30 -7.03
N ARG A 81 -4.07 -12.73 -6.87
CA ARG A 81 -5.01 -12.51 -7.96
C ARG A 81 -4.45 -11.51 -8.98
N ALA A 82 -3.87 -10.39 -8.54
CA ALA A 82 -3.28 -9.40 -9.43
C ALA A 82 -2.13 -9.99 -10.27
N VAL A 83 -1.29 -10.82 -9.68
CA VAL A 83 -0.23 -11.58 -10.38
C VAL A 83 -0.84 -12.55 -11.39
N ARG A 84 -1.88 -13.32 -11.02
CA ARG A 84 -2.58 -14.24 -11.92
C ARG A 84 -3.11 -13.57 -13.18
N TYR A 85 -3.56 -12.32 -13.03
CA TYR A 85 -4.09 -11.53 -14.15
C TYR A 85 -3.04 -10.65 -14.84
N GLY A 86 -1.75 -10.78 -14.51
CA GLY A 86 -0.67 -10.03 -15.15
C GLY A 86 -0.76 -8.51 -14.93
N ARG A 87 -1.27 -8.05 -13.78
CA ARG A 87 -1.46 -6.62 -13.51
C ARG A 87 -0.16 -5.98 -13.03
N GLN A 88 0.32 -4.94 -13.69
CA GLN A 88 1.52 -4.19 -13.30
C GLN A 88 1.44 -3.58 -11.89
N ALA A 89 0.22 -3.28 -11.41
CA ALA A 89 -0.03 -2.80 -10.06
C ALA A 89 0.43 -3.80 -8.96
N ALA A 90 0.63 -5.07 -9.29
CA ALA A 90 1.13 -6.07 -8.34
C ALA A 90 2.49 -5.68 -7.74
N LYS A 91 3.38 -5.01 -8.50
CA LYS A 91 4.71 -4.61 -8.01
C LYS A 91 4.63 -3.63 -6.82
N PRO A 92 4.10 -2.40 -7.00
CA PRO A 92 4.03 -1.45 -5.89
C PRO A 92 3.10 -1.91 -4.77
N PHE A 93 2.02 -2.64 -5.09
CA PHE A 93 1.12 -3.18 -4.07
C PHE A 93 1.82 -4.23 -3.21
N GLY A 94 2.59 -5.15 -3.81
CA GLY A 94 3.38 -6.14 -3.08
C GLY A 94 4.44 -5.50 -2.19
N LEU A 95 5.11 -4.42 -2.65
CA LEU A 95 6.08 -3.68 -1.84
C LEU A 95 5.43 -3.05 -0.59
N VAL A 96 4.32 -2.34 -0.77
CA VAL A 96 3.59 -1.72 0.33
C VAL A 96 3.12 -2.77 1.34
N LEU A 97 2.57 -3.89 0.83
CA LEU A 97 2.07 -4.97 1.67
C LEU A 97 3.19 -5.65 2.46
N ALA A 98 4.37 -5.87 1.84
CA ALA A 98 5.55 -6.42 2.50
C ALA A 98 6.04 -5.50 3.62
N VAL A 99 6.25 -4.22 3.34
CA VAL A 99 6.71 -3.23 4.32
C VAL A 99 5.75 -3.20 5.52
N THR A 100 4.45 -3.02 5.27
CA THR A 100 3.46 -2.94 6.36
C THR A 100 3.37 -4.23 7.18
N THR A 101 3.59 -5.39 6.56
CA THR A 101 3.54 -6.69 7.24
C THR A 101 4.77 -6.91 8.12
N VAL A 102 5.97 -6.66 7.59
CA VAL A 102 7.23 -6.83 8.35
C VAL A 102 7.23 -5.93 9.59
N PHE A 103 6.91 -4.65 9.46
CA PHE A 103 6.88 -3.73 10.61
C PHE A 103 5.78 -4.07 11.63
N ALA A 104 4.62 -4.52 11.16
CA ALA A 104 3.55 -4.92 12.08
C ALA A 104 3.91 -6.15 12.91
N VAL A 105 4.68 -7.10 12.35
CA VAL A 105 5.08 -8.34 13.03
C VAL A 105 6.39 -8.17 13.79
N ALA A 106 7.27 -7.24 13.38
CA ALA A 106 8.52 -6.94 14.08
C ALA A 106 8.31 -6.65 15.57
N ARG A 107 7.18 -6.03 15.91
CA ARG A 107 6.77 -5.76 17.29
C ARG A 107 6.64 -7.03 18.15
N LEU A 108 6.22 -8.13 17.55
CA LEU A 108 6.06 -9.39 18.29
C LEU A 108 7.41 -10.00 18.69
N ALA A 109 8.49 -9.57 18.04
CA ALA A 109 9.86 -9.98 18.34
C ALA A 109 10.53 -9.14 19.43
N GLU A 110 9.89 -8.04 19.90
CA GLU A 110 10.42 -7.23 21.00
C GLU A 110 10.13 -7.86 22.37
N PRO A 111 11.02 -7.66 23.37
CA PRO A 111 10.77 -8.05 24.74
C PRO A 111 9.47 -7.42 25.25
N ARG A 112 8.61 -8.21 25.87
CA ARG A 112 7.39 -7.72 26.52
C ARG A 112 7.73 -6.87 27.75
N ARG A 113 6.78 -6.02 28.19
CA ARG A 113 6.92 -5.28 29.44
C ARG A 113 7.30 -6.24 30.56
N GLY A 114 8.44 -5.99 31.25
CA GLY A 114 9.02 -6.89 32.26
C GLY A 114 10.27 -7.63 31.83
N GLY A 115 10.80 -7.40 30.61
CA GLY A 115 12.09 -7.98 30.15
C GLY A 115 11.98 -9.44 29.69
N PHE A 116 10.77 -10.01 29.59
CA PHE A 116 10.59 -11.35 29.08
C PHE A 116 10.85 -11.41 27.58
N LEU A 117 11.77 -12.27 27.16
CA LEU A 117 12.02 -12.55 25.77
C LEU A 117 10.77 -13.13 25.11
N PRO A 118 10.47 -12.75 23.85
CA PRO A 118 9.36 -13.34 23.13
C PRO A 118 9.58 -14.85 22.94
N PRO A 119 8.51 -15.65 22.93
CA PRO A 119 8.62 -17.09 22.68
C PRO A 119 9.36 -17.38 21.38
N ALA A 120 10.27 -18.36 21.38
CA ALA A 120 11.07 -18.72 20.21
C ALA A 120 10.23 -18.94 18.93
N PRO A 121 9.03 -19.58 18.96
CA PRO A 121 8.19 -19.73 17.77
C PRO A 121 7.70 -18.40 17.18
N VAL A 122 7.52 -17.35 18.00
CA VAL A 122 7.11 -16.01 17.51
C VAL A 122 8.27 -15.35 16.77
N VAL A 123 9.49 -15.44 17.31
CA VAL A 123 10.70 -14.92 16.64
C VAL A 123 10.96 -15.67 15.34
N ALA A 124 10.87 -16.99 15.37
CA ALA A 124 11.01 -17.82 14.17
C ALA A 124 9.96 -17.46 13.10
N GLY A 125 8.70 -17.31 13.51
CA GLY A 125 7.61 -16.87 12.62
C GLY A 125 7.86 -15.51 12.00
N PHE A 126 8.38 -14.56 12.77
CA PHE A 126 8.80 -13.25 12.24
C PHE A 126 9.91 -13.35 11.20
N VAL A 127 10.96 -14.13 11.47
CA VAL A 127 12.07 -14.32 10.53
C VAL A 127 11.58 -14.96 9.23
N VAL A 128 10.78 -16.02 9.31
CA VAL A 128 10.19 -16.69 8.14
C VAL A 128 9.37 -15.70 7.32
N LEU A 129 8.47 -14.95 7.96
CA LEU A 129 7.61 -13.97 7.30
C LEU A 129 8.43 -12.85 6.63
N ALA A 130 9.48 -12.36 7.30
CA ALA A 130 10.37 -11.35 6.73
C ALA A 130 11.11 -11.86 5.49
N LEU A 131 11.60 -13.10 5.52
CA LEU A 131 12.25 -13.75 4.39
C LEU A 131 11.28 -13.97 3.22
N GLU A 132 10.05 -14.43 3.49
CA GLU A 132 9.01 -14.58 2.47
C GLU A 132 8.65 -13.23 1.83
N CYS A 133 8.48 -12.17 2.62
CA CYS A 133 8.25 -10.82 2.12
C CYS A 133 9.42 -10.32 1.27
N ALA A 134 10.66 -10.54 1.70
CA ALA A 134 11.86 -10.18 0.95
C ALA A 134 11.94 -10.94 -0.38
N ALA A 135 11.71 -12.26 -0.37
CA ALA A 135 11.70 -13.09 -1.56
C ALA A 135 10.60 -12.66 -2.55
N MET A 136 9.39 -12.35 -2.04
CA MET A 136 8.29 -11.85 -2.85
C MET A 136 8.65 -10.52 -3.54
N VAL A 137 9.19 -9.55 -2.79
CA VAL A 137 9.61 -8.25 -3.35
C VAL A 137 10.77 -8.44 -4.34
N TRP A 138 11.75 -9.28 -4.02
CA TRP A 138 12.83 -9.62 -4.93
C TRP A 138 12.32 -10.15 -6.27
N LEU A 139 11.41 -11.14 -6.25
CA LEU A 139 10.83 -11.71 -7.47
C LEU A 139 10.03 -10.68 -8.27
N LEU A 140 9.24 -9.83 -7.60
CA LEU A 140 8.44 -8.79 -8.25
C LEU A 140 9.30 -7.75 -8.99
N TYR A 141 10.50 -7.44 -8.48
CA TYR A 141 11.32 -6.35 -9.02
C TYR A 141 12.55 -6.83 -9.81
N ARG A 142 13.10 -8.00 -9.51
CA ARG A 142 14.34 -8.50 -10.13
C ARG A 142 14.13 -9.62 -11.16
N SER A 143 13.05 -10.39 -11.08
CA SER A 143 12.81 -11.47 -12.02
C SER A 143 12.33 -10.95 -13.37
N ALA A 144 13.13 -11.17 -14.42
CA ALA A 144 12.76 -10.81 -15.80
C ALA A 144 11.50 -11.56 -16.25
N ALA A 145 11.38 -12.86 -15.92
CA ALA A 145 10.22 -13.67 -16.29
C ALA A 145 8.93 -13.20 -15.60
N VAL A 146 8.99 -12.69 -14.33
CA VAL A 146 7.85 -12.07 -13.67
C VAL A 146 7.52 -10.72 -14.31
N HIS A 147 8.55 -9.95 -14.69
CA HIS A 147 8.35 -8.67 -15.37
C HIS A 147 7.62 -8.87 -16.70
N GLU A 148 8.05 -9.81 -17.50
CA GLU A 148 7.42 -10.19 -18.76
C GLU A 148 5.98 -10.62 -18.53
N HIS A 149 5.73 -11.54 -17.58
CA HIS A 149 4.38 -11.99 -17.24
C HIS A 149 3.43 -10.84 -16.85
N LEU A 150 3.92 -9.86 -16.08
CA LEU A 150 3.14 -8.69 -15.68
C LEU A 150 2.96 -7.65 -16.81
N SER A 151 3.72 -7.76 -17.90
CA SER A 151 3.65 -6.87 -19.07
C SER A 151 2.83 -7.42 -20.23
N ILE A 152 2.43 -8.71 -20.20
CA ILE A 152 1.69 -9.39 -21.28
C ILE A 152 0.38 -8.69 -21.65
N ARG A 153 -0.28 -8.05 -20.68
CA ARG A 153 -1.49 -7.29 -20.99
C ARG A 153 -1.16 -5.94 -21.60
N PRO A 154 -1.61 -5.69 -22.84
CA PRO A 154 -1.52 -4.36 -23.39
C PRO A 154 -2.35 -3.41 -22.54
N VAL A 155 -1.67 -2.54 -21.81
CA VAL A 155 -2.34 -1.49 -21.04
C VAL A 155 -2.92 -0.51 -22.06
N ARG A 156 -4.25 -0.33 -22.09
CA ARG A 156 -4.92 0.63 -22.99
C ARG A 156 -4.37 2.07 -22.84
N ARG A 157 -3.72 2.36 -21.70
CA ARG A 157 -2.96 3.58 -21.44
C ARG A 157 -1.68 3.18 -20.74
N HIS A 158 -0.55 3.52 -21.29
CA HIS A 158 0.76 3.26 -20.67
C HIS A 158 0.91 4.17 -19.46
N ILE A 159 0.61 3.67 -18.27
CA ILE A 159 0.81 4.38 -17.01
C ILE A 159 2.21 4.04 -16.52
N PRO A 160 3.11 5.03 -16.32
CA PRO A 160 4.43 4.75 -15.82
C PRO A 160 4.41 4.05 -14.47
N ALA A 161 5.39 3.18 -14.25
CA ALA A 161 5.54 2.46 -12.99
C ALA A 161 5.58 3.42 -11.78
N TRP A 162 6.21 4.58 -11.91
CA TRP A 162 6.30 5.59 -10.85
C TRP A 162 4.95 6.23 -10.49
N VAL A 163 4.10 6.50 -11.48
CA VAL A 163 2.75 7.02 -11.22
C VAL A 163 1.92 5.96 -10.48
N LEU A 164 2.07 4.71 -10.87
CA LEU A 164 1.38 3.60 -10.22
C LEU A 164 1.88 3.38 -8.78
N THR A 165 3.20 3.48 -8.57
CA THR A 165 3.81 3.41 -7.23
C THR A 165 3.32 4.55 -6.34
N GLY A 166 3.32 5.78 -6.84
CA GLY A 166 2.80 6.94 -6.11
C GLY A 166 1.33 6.78 -5.74
N ARG A 167 0.50 6.28 -6.67
CA ARG A 167 -0.90 6.00 -6.40
C ARG A 167 -1.09 4.95 -5.31
N MET A 168 -0.36 3.84 -5.35
CA MET A 168 -0.46 2.79 -4.34
C MET A 168 0.01 3.27 -2.97
N ALA A 169 1.10 4.05 -2.91
CA ALA A 169 1.57 4.67 -1.68
C ALA A 169 0.49 5.58 -1.07
N VAL A 170 -0.10 6.46 -1.86
CA VAL A 170 -1.13 7.42 -1.40
C VAL A 170 -2.41 6.71 -0.93
N LEU A 171 -2.86 5.67 -1.63
CA LEU A 171 -4.01 4.87 -1.21
C LEU A 171 -3.77 4.14 0.10
N SER A 172 -2.52 3.85 0.43
CA SER A 172 -2.15 3.18 1.68
C SER A 172 -2.14 4.12 2.88
N TYR A 173 -2.13 5.45 2.69
CA TYR A 173 -2.13 6.41 3.81
C TYR A 173 -3.39 6.26 4.67
N ALA A 174 -4.57 6.08 4.05
CA ALA A 174 -5.82 5.97 4.79
C ALA A 174 -5.81 4.83 5.82
N PRO A 175 -5.57 3.55 5.45
CA PRO A 175 -5.52 2.49 6.45
C PRO A 175 -4.36 2.62 7.44
N LEU A 176 -3.19 3.15 7.00
CA LEU A 176 -2.03 3.31 7.86
C LEU A 176 -2.16 4.47 8.85
N THR A 177 -3.06 5.42 8.63
CA THR A 177 -3.40 6.45 9.61
C THR A 177 -4.58 6.04 10.49
N ALA A 178 -5.56 5.34 9.93
CA ALA A 178 -6.78 4.95 10.65
C ALA A 178 -6.52 3.86 11.70
N VAL A 179 -5.70 2.86 11.41
CA VAL A 179 -5.45 1.73 12.33
C VAL A 179 -4.79 2.20 13.64
N PRO A 180 -3.66 2.94 13.63
CA PRO A 180 -3.06 3.42 14.87
C PRO A 180 -3.93 4.48 15.57
N PHE A 181 -4.72 5.26 14.85
CA PHE A 181 -5.72 6.14 15.43
C PHE A 181 -6.75 5.35 16.26
N LEU A 182 -7.31 4.27 15.70
CA LEU A 182 -8.26 3.42 16.42
C LEU A 182 -7.61 2.75 17.65
N VAL A 183 -6.35 2.32 17.53
CA VAL A 183 -5.60 1.79 18.68
C VAL A 183 -5.42 2.86 19.76
N ALA A 184 -5.04 4.09 19.37
CA ALA A 184 -4.88 5.22 20.28
C ALA A 184 -6.22 5.63 20.93
N LEU A 185 -7.32 5.57 20.18
CA LEU A 185 -8.66 5.81 20.72
C LEU A 185 -8.99 4.82 21.87
N GLY A 186 -8.59 3.56 21.72
CA GLY A 186 -8.76 2.57 22.80
C GLY A 186 -7.96 2.88 24.07
N THR A 187 -6.83 3.61 23.95
CA THR A 187 -6.00 3.98 25.11
C THR A 187 -6.58 5.15 25.93
N VAL A 188 -7.54 5.91 25.38
CA VAL A 188 -8.16 7.05 26.08
C VAL A 188 -8.83 6.62 27.40
N PHE A 189 -9.45 5.47 27.36
CA PHE A 189 -10.20 4.91 28.48
C PHE A 189 -9.34 4.03 29.41
N SER A 190 -8.06 3.85 29.10
CA SER A 190 -7.15 3.09 29.93
C SER A 190 -6.60 3.92 31.09
N ILE A 191 -6.29 3.27 32.21
CA ILE A 191 -5.72 3.90 33.41
C ILE A 191 -4.28 4.33 33.12
N ASP A 192 -3.55 3.60 32.28
CA ASP A 192 -2.14 3.83 31.91
C ASP A 192 -1.92 4.84 30.79
N ARG A 193 -2.64 5.94 30.79
CA ARG A 193 -2.46 7.00 29.80
C ARG A 193 -1.09 7.66 29.93
N ARG A 194 -0.42 7.88 28.81
CA ARG A 194 0.88 8.57 28.77
C ARG A 194 0.78 10.08 28.99
N LEU A 195 -0.33 10.69 28.55
CA LEU A 195 -0.56 12.12 28.57
C LEU A 195 -1.81 12.45 29.39
N PRO A 196 -1.90 13.68 29.94
CA PRO A 196 -3.13 14.18 30.56
C PRO A 196 -4.33 14.07 29.64
N PHE A 197 -5.50 13.79 30.21
CA PHE A 197 -6.74 13.59 29.42
C PHE A 197 -7.04 14.71 28.43
N PRO A 198 -6.97 16.01 28.78
CA PRO A 198 -7.28 17.07 27.84
C PRO A 198 -6.30 17.10 26.65
N THR A 199 -5.00 16.88 26.89
CA THR A 199 -3.99 16.82 25.83
C THR A 199 -4.24 15.63 24.90
N THR A 200 -4.57 14.48 25.47
CA THR A 200 -4.90 13.26 24.69
C THR A 200 -6.10 13.51 23.76
N VAL A 201 -7.16 14.15 24.27
CA VAL A 201 -8.37 14.48 23.48
C VAL A 201 -8.04 15.44 22.34
N VAL A 202 -7.25 16.48 22.59
CA VAL A 202 -6.85 17.45 21.55
C VAL A 202 -6.04 16.75 20.44
N LEU A 203 -5.04 15.94 20.81
CA LEU A 203 -4.23 15.21 19.84
C LEU A 203 -5.06 14.21 19.03
N LEU A 204 -5.97 13.47 19.68
CA LEU A 204 -6.87 12.54 18.99
C LEU A 204 -7.85 13.26 18.05
N SER A 205 -8.37 14.42 18.45
CA SER A 205 -9.24 15.22 17.58
C SER A 205 -8.49 15.67 16.32
N GLY A 206 -7.27 16.17 16.48
CA GLY A 206 -6.39 16.50 15.36
C GLY A 206 -6.06 15.28 14.48
N TRP A 207 -5.84 14.14 15.12
CA TRP A 207 -5.60 12.88 14.36
C TRP A 207 -6.84 12.39 13.63
N ALA A 208 -8.03 12.50 14.24
CA ALA A 208 -9.29 12.19 13.57
C ALA A 208 -9.49 13.04 12.31
N ALA A 209 -9.20 14.34 12.40
CA ALA A 209 -9.23 15.24 11.24
C ALA A 209 -8.24 14.82 10.16
N LEU A 210 -7.01 14.41 10.53
CA LEU A 210 -6.02 13.89 9.59
C LEU A 210 -6.52 12.60 8.91
N VAL A 211 -7.07 11.65 9.68
CA VAL A 211 -7.64 10.40 9.14
C VAL A 211 -8.76 10.70 8.15
N ALA A 212 -9.69 11.60 8.50
CA ALA A 212 -10.77 12.02 7.61
C ALA A 212 -10.21 12.66 6.33
N LEU A 213 -9.30 13.63 6.46
CA LEU A 213 -8.65 14.29 5.33
C LEU A 213 -7.99 13.28 4.39
N VAL A 214 -7.17 12.38 4.92
CA VAL A 214 -6.44 11.39 4.12
C VAL A 214 -7.41 10.40 3.48
N THR A 215 -8.44 9.95 4.20
CA THR A 215 -9.39 8.96 3.69
C THR A 215 -10.22 9.48 2.52
N PHE A 216 -10.62 10.75 2.54
CA PHE A 216 -11.45 11.33 1.48
C PHE A 216 -10.61 11.96 0.36
N VAL A 217 -9.55 12.69 0.71
CA VAL A 217 -8.78 13.49 -0.27
C VAL A 217 -7.77 12.62 -1.03
N ALA A 218 -7.12 11.64 -0.37
CA ALA A 218 -6.08 10.85 -1.00
C ALA A 218 -6.56 9.99 -2.19
N PRO A 219 -7.66 9.22 -2.09
CA PRO A 219 -8.16 8.44 -3.23
C PRO A 219 -8.56 9.32 -4.41
N PHE A 220 -9.29 10.42 -4.13
CA PHE A 220 -9.73 11.37 -5.15
C PHE A 220 -8.54 12.03 -5.85
N SER A 221 -7.60 12.58 -5.08
CA SER A 221 -6.41 13.23 -5.64
C SER A 221 -5.52 12.25 -6.40
N SER A 222 -5.37 11.01 -5.92
CA SER A 222 -4.60 9.97 -6.61
C SER A 222 -5.18 9.63 -7.98
N PHE A 223 -6.51 9.62 -8.11
CA PHE A 223 -7.19 9.46 -9.39
C PHE A 223 -6.90 10.63 -10.34
N LEU A 224 -6.97 11.86 -9.86
CA LEU A 224 -6.71 13.05 -10.65
C LEU A 224 -5.25 13.17 -11.09
N VAL A 225 -4.29 12.66 -10.30
CA VAL A 225 -2.88 12.54 -10.73
C VAL A 225 -2.76 11.63 -11.94
N VAL A 226 -3.49 10.50 -11.97
CA VAL A 226 -3.50 9.58 -13.12
C VAL A 226 -4.15 10.23 -14.35
N VAL A 227 -5.16 11.09 -14.15
CA VAL A 227 -5.79 11.88 -15.23
C VAL A 227 -4.89 13.00 -15.73
N GLY A 228 -3.78 13.31 -15.02
CA GLY A 228 -2.80 14.31 -15.44
C GLY A 228 -3.08 15.74 -14.94
N LYS A 229 -3.94 15.91 -13.94
CA LYS A 229 -4.20 17.23 -13.33
C LYS A 229 -3.01 17.69 -12.50
N ALA A 230 -2.39 18.81 -12.86
CA ALA A 230 -1.18 19.32 -12.21
C ALA A 230 -1.39 19.65 -10.72
N TRP A 231 -2.52 20.27 -10.36
CA TRP A 231 -2.82 20.63 -8.98
C TRP A 231 -2.96 19.41 -8.05
N ALA A 232 -3.44 18.28 -8.59
CA ALA A 232 -3.59 17.06 -7.79
C ALA A 232 -2.24 16.53 -7.29
N ARG A 233 -1.15 16.78 -8.01
CA ARG A 233 0.22 16.44 -7.57
C ARG A 233 0.63 17.22 -6.34
N TRP A 234 0.28 18.51 -6.29
CA TRP A 234 0.55 19.35 -5.12
C TRP A 234 -0.23 18.88 -3.90
N VAL A 235 -1.52 18.53 -4.09
CA VAL A 235 -2.34 17.99 -3.00
C VAL A 235 -1.78 16.68 -2.48
N VAL A 236 -1.43 15.74 -3.37
CA VAL A 236 -0.83 14.45 -2.98
C VAL A 236 0.53 14.65 -2.32
N GLY A 237 1.35 15.57 -2.84
CA GLY A 237 2.63 15.94 -2.24
C GLY A 237 2.45 16.51 -0.82
N PHE A 238 1.51 17.43 -0.65
CA PHE A 238 1.17 18.01 0.66
C PHE A 238 0.70 16.93 1.64
N LEU A 239 -0.23 16.07 1.23
CA LEU A 239 -0.69 14.95 2.06
C LEU A 239 0.47 14.02 2.47
N GLY A 240 1.40 13.73 1.54
CA GLY A 240 2.59 12.93 1.83
C GLY A 240 3.50 13.57 2.87
N VAL A 241 3.73 14.88 2.78
CA VAL A 241 4.52 15.64 3.76
C VAL A 241 3.83 15.68 5.11
N VAL A 242 2.52 15.97 5.14
CA VAL A 242 1.72 15.98 6.37
C VAL A 242 1.73 14.61 7.04
N ALA A 243 1.52 13.53 6.27
CA ALA A 243 1.58 12.17 6.79
C ALA A 243 2.97 11.83 7.35
N LEU A 244 4.04 12.25 6.66
CA LEU A 244 5.43 12.00 7.07
C LEU A 244 5.80 12.71 8.37
N LEU A 245 5.32 13.93 8.57
CA LEU A 245 5.69 14.75 9.73
C LEU A 245 4.79 14.49 10.94
N LEU A 246 3.48 14.45 10.74
CA LEU A 246 2.53 14.38 11.86
C LEU A 246 2.34 12.95 12.38
N GLN A 247 2.26 11.96 11.50
CA GLN A 247 1.93 10.61 11.92
C GLN A 247 2.96 9.97 12.87
N PRO A 248 4.28 10.01 12.60
CA PRO A 248 5.26 9.47 13.55
C PRO A 248 5.21 10.19 14.90
N GLY A 249 5.03 11.51 14.90
CA GLY A 249 4.90 12.30 16.12
C GLY A 249 3.68 11.91 16.95
N LEU A 250 2.51 11.75 16.31
CA LEU A 250 1.27 11.32 16.97
C LEU A 250 1.39 9.88 17.51
N CYS A 251 1.96 8.97 16.71
CA CYS A 251 2.21 7.60 17.14
C CYS A 251 3.14 7.56 18.37
N TYR A 252 4.23 8.35 18.38
CA TYR A 252 5.13 8.42 19.51
C TYR A 252 4.48 9.03 20.75
N ALA A 253 3.75 10.13 20.59
CA ALA A 253 3.14 10.85 21.70
C ALA A 253 2.06 10.01 22.42
N LEU A 254 1.20 9.33 21.66
CA LEU A 254 0.04 8.61 22.20
C LEU A 254 0.33 7.12 22.46
N LEU A 255 1.07 6.46 21.56
CA LEU A 255 1.34 5.01 21.63
C LEU A 255 2.76 4.68 22.07
N GLY A 256 3.67 5.68 22.10
CA GLY A 256 5.07 5.54 22.47
C GLY A 256 5.94 4.94 21.38
N LEU A 257 7.11 4.44 21.78
CA LEU A 257 8.10 3.90 20.86
C LEU A 257 7.54 2.72 20.06
N ASP A 258 6.71 1.89 20.69
CA ASP A 258 6.01 0.79 20.04
C ASP A 258 5.13 1.27 18.87
N GLY A 259 4.28 2.26 19.12
CA GLY A 259 3.44 2.85 18.08
C GLY A 259 4.26 3.54 16.99
N LEU A 260 5.36 4.20 17.36
CA LEU A 260 6.27 4.81 16.40
C LEU A 260 6.86 3.76 15.43
N ILE A 261 7.46 2.70 15.96
CA ILE A 261 8.12 1.68 15.12
C ILE A 261 7.11 0.92 14.28
N ARG A 262 6.00 0.51 14.88
CA ARG A 262 5.01 -0.35 14.25
C ARG A 262 4.15 0.35 13.22
N ASP A 263 3.72 1.57 13.52
CA ASP A 263 2.70 2.29 12.76
C ASP A 263 3.25 3.58 12.12
N GLY A 264 4.16 4.30 12.82
CA GLY A 264 4.76 5.54 12.34
C GLY A 264 5.80 5.32 11.23
N VAL A 265 6.76 4.41 11.47
CA VAL A 265 7.85 4.14 10.53
C VAL A 265 7.36 3.59 9.19
N PRO A 266 6.47 2.57 9.12
CA PRO A 266 5.99 2.07 7.83
C PRO A 266 5.26 3.13 7.02
N LEU A 267 4.46 3.99 7.65
CA LEU A 267 3.84 5.11 6.95
C LEU A 267 4.88 6.12 6.46
N ALA A 268 5.90 6.44 7.26
CA ALA A 268 6.97 7.33 6.85
C ALA A 268 7.73 6.80 5.62
N ILE A 269 8.08 5.51 5.60
CA ILE A 269 8.71 4.85 4.45
C ILE A 269 7.83 4.94 3.21
N ILE A 270 6.53 4.65 3.35
CA ILE A 270 5.58 4.71 2.24
C ILE A 270 5.34 6.15 1.78
N ALA A 271 5.33 7.12 2.70
CA ALA A 271 5.22 8.54 2.35
C ALA A 271 6.44 9.03 1.56
N VAL A 272 7.66 8.68 1.98
CA VAL A 272 8.89 8.98 1.25
C VAL A 272 8.87 8.34 -0.13
N LEU A 273 8.47 7.07 -0.23
CA LEU A 273 8.33 6.37 -1.52
C LEU A 273 7.30 7.07 -2.42
N GLY A 274 6.17 7.50 -1.87
CA GLY A 274 5.13 8.24 -2.60
C GLY A 274 5.63 9.59 -3.11
N LEU A 275 6.32 10.36 -2.26
CA LEU A 275 6.91 11.66 -2.63
C LEU A 275 8.00 11.49 -3.70
N TRP A 276 8.85 10.48 -3.57
CA TRP A 276 9.87 10.18 -4.57
C TRP A 276 9.25 9.77 -5.91
N ALA A 277 8.22 8.93 -5.88
CA ALA A 277 7.47 8.54 -7.07
C ALA A 277 6.82 9.75 -7.76
N LEU A 278 6.25 10.70 -6.99
CA LEU A 278 5.72 11.95 -7.51
C LEU A 278 6.81 12.83 -8.13
N HIS A 279 7.97 12.94 -7.48
CA HIS A 279 9.11 13.70 -8.01
C HIS A 279 9.58 13.12 -9.36
N ARG A 280 9.77 11.82 -9.44
CA ARG A 280 10.13 11.12 -10.69
C ARG A 280 9.09 11.25 -11.78
N SER A 281 7.82 11.45 -11.43
CA SER A 281 6.73 11.62 -12.40
C SER A 281 6.62 13.05 -12.96
N ARG A 282 7.37 14.03 -12.46
CA ARG A 282 7.28 15.44 -12.90
C ARG A 282 7.59 15.64 -14.38
N GLY A 283 8.55 14.91 -14.94
CA GLY A 283 8.91 14.96 -16.36
C GLY A 283 7.90 14.30 -17.30
N LEU A 284 6.88 13.64 -16.77
CA LEU A 284 5.97 12.79 -17.50
C LEU A 284 4.57 13.43 -17.72
N SER A 285 4.47 14.75 -17.57
CA SER A 285 3.22 15.51 -17.71
C SER A 285 2.57 15.47 -19.11
N THR A 286 3.29 14.94 -20.10
CA THR A 286 2.82 14.82 -21.50
C THR A 286 2.08 13.52 -21.81
N TRP A 287 1.82 12.66 -20.83
CA TRP A 287 1.40 11.27 -21.01
C TRP A 287 -0.07 11.05 -21.29
N VAL A 288 -0.89 12.06 -21.11
CA VAL A 288 -2.33 12.00 -21.37
C VAL A 288 -2.67 12.66 -22.72
N ARG A 289 -1.74 12.70 -23.68
CA ARG A 289 -2.20 12.88 -25.05
C ARG A 289 -2.91 11.60 -25.46
N PRO A 290 -4.22 11.64 -25.80
CA PRO A 290 -4.82 10.55 -26.53
C PRO A 290 -3.94 10.38 -27.78
N ASN A 291 -3.49 9.17 -28.02
CA ASN A 291 -2.98 8.81 -29.34
C ASN A 291 -4.17 8.98 -30.30
N ASN A 292 -4.42 10.21 -30.72
CA ASN A 292 -5.23 10.48 -31.87
C ASN A 292 -4.46 9.82 -32.99
N GLY A 293 -4.92 8.60 -33.35
CA GLY A 293 -4.32 7.73 -34.34
C GLY A 293 -4.13 8.48 -35.67
N THR A 294 -3.07 9.23 -35.75
CA THR A 294 -2.44 9.51 -37.00
C THR A 294 -1.62 8.27 -37.32
N PRO A 295 -2.06 7.43 -38.26
CA PRO A 295 -1.22 6.34 -38.73
C PRO A 295 0.11 7.01 -39.14
N ALA A 296 1.22 6.49 -38.59
CA ALA A 296 2.53 6.87 -39.06
C ALA A 296 2.52 6.61 -40.60
N THR A 297 2.45 7.65 -41.35
CA THR A 297 2.63 7.58 -42.83
C THR A 297 4.00 6.90 -43.00
N PRO A 298 4.06 5.71 -43.60
CA PRO A 298 5.33 5.10 -43.89
C PRO A 298 6.15 6.10 -44.70
N ALA A 299 7.29 6.51 -44.13
CA ALA A 299 8.23 7.35 -44.85
C ALA A 299 8.51 6.66 -46.20
N SER A 300 8.02 7.27 -47.27
CA SER A 300 8.29 6.85 -48.62
C SER A 300 9.79 6.65 -48.78
N ALA A 301 10.21 5.39 -48.91
CA ALA A 301 11.55 5.06 -49.33
C ALA A 301 11.76 5.76 -50.68
N SER A 302 12.32 6.98 -50.64
CA SER A 302 12.82 7.66 -51.81
C SER A 302 13.98 6.82 -52.36
N ALA A 303 13.68 6.04 -53.38
CA ALA A 303 14.69 5.49 -54.27
C ALA A 303 15.66 6.59 -54.66
N ARG A 304 16.93 6.41 -54.41
CA ARG A 304 18.01 7.09 -55.06
C ARG A 304 18.50 6.21 -56.19
N PRO A 305 18.80 6.84 -57.35
CA PRO A 305 19.24 6.15 -58.56
C PRO A 305 20.66 5.56 -58.43
#